data_f38ad52f38ba8f78c38ba6535f57d948
#
_entry.id   f38ad52f38ba8f78c38ba6535f57d948
#
_cell.length_a   1.000
_cell.length_b   1.000
_cell.length_c   1.000
_cell.angle_alpha   90.00
_cell.angle_beta   90.00
_cell.angle_gamma   90.00
#
_symmetry.space_group_name_H-M   'P 1'
#
loop_
_entity.id
_entity.type
_entity.pdbx_description
1 polymer ?
#
loop_
_entity_poly.entity_id
_entity_poly.type
_entity_poly.pdbx_seq_one_letter_code
_entity_poly.pdbx_strand_id
1 'polypeptide(L)'
;MNAIVPTPQLAVLRRQTDPRLEWLCAQIARNRFLPVPPPELHFIGDGDFRAIGAEFLRHFVRLGGLRPDHKVLEIGCGVGRMALPLTQYLDGSYDGIDIVLDGIRWCASTITPAYPEFRFHHLDVANGLYNPDGRIEGETATLPFKAAAYDFVILTSVITHLRTADTERYAAEIARVLKPGGRCFLSLFLADATARAGIAKGTARPPFRDVPGVELLADPEHPNAAVAYDDAFLLGRFAAHGLRPARAVMRGHWSGQREAENFQDLLVLEKGAVP
;
A
#
# COMPACT_ATOMS: atom_id res chain seq x y z
N MET A 1 16.38 -33.00 9.46
CA MET A 1 16.34 -31.52 9.61
C MET A 1 16.82 -30.92 8.31
N ASN A 2 15.89 -30.55 7.43
CA ASN A 2 16.25 -29.83 6.20
C ASN A 2 16.55 -28.39 6.55
N ALA A 3 17.79 -27.96 6.34
CA ALA A 3 18.19 -26.58 6.51
C ALA A 3 17.41 -25.72 5.50
N ILE A 4 16.57 -24.83 5.99
CA ILE A 4 15.85 -23.84 5.19
C ILE A 4 16.89 -22.88 4.62
N VAL A 5 17.12 -22.95 3.30
CA VAL A 5 17.98 -22.01 2.60
C VAL A 5 17.20 -20.71 2.45
N PRO A 6 17.66 -19.59 3.03
CA PRO A 6 16.97 -18.30 2.87
C PRO A 6 16.90 -17.94 1.39
N THR A 7 15.72 -17.49 0.93
CA THR A 7 15.60 -16.97 -0.42
C THR A 7 16.58 -15.81 -0.64
N PRO A 8 17.16 -15.65 -1.85
CA PRO A 8 18.13 -14.57 -2.15
C PRO A 8 17.60 -13.15 -1.76
N GLN A 9 16.28 -12.96 -1.77
CA GLN A 9 15.62 -11.71 -1.37
C GLN A 9 15.79 -11.39 0.13
N LEU A 10 15.66 -12.39 1.01
CA LEU A 10 15.88 -12.23 2.46
C LEU A 10 17.36 -11.89 2.77
N ALA A 11 18.30 -12.45 2.00
CA ALA A 11 19.70 -12.17 2.17
C ALA A 11 20.07 -10.72 1.78
N VAL A 12 19.41 -10.15 0.76
CA VAL A 12 19.61 -8.74 0.34
C VAL A 12 19.08 -7.78 1.41
N LEU A 13 17.93 -8.07 1.99
CA LEU A 13 17.33 -7.24 3.07
C LEU A 13 18.22 -7.21 4.33
N ARG A 14 18.78 -8.35 4.70
CA ARG A 14 19.69 -8.45 5.88
C ARG A 14 21.02 -7.71 5.71
N ARG A 15 21.47 -7.46 4.47
CA ARG A 15 22.74 -6.76 4.20
C ARG A 15 22.66 -5.24 4.25
N GLN A 16 21.46 -4.64 4.31
CA GLN A 16 21.24 -3.18 4.35
C GLN A 16 20.51 -2.76 5.62
N THR A 17 20.93 -3.25 6.78
CA THR A 17 20.37 -2.78 8.05
C THR A 17 20.98 -1.42 8.41
N ASP A 18 20.18 -0.36 8.37
CA ASP A 18 20.50 0.90 9.05
C ASP A 18 20.12 0.74 10.53
N PRO A 19 21.11 0.69 11.46
CA PRO A 19 20.82 0.51 12.89
C PRO A 19 19.93 1.61 13.48
N ARG A 20 19.98 2.83 12.92
CA ARG A 20 19.15 3.96 13.37
C ARG A 20 17.69 3.75 13.00
N LEU A 21 17.44 3.29 11.76
CA LEU A 21 16.09 2.93 11.31
C LEU A 21 15.51 1.78 12.13
N GLU A 22 16.30 0.72 12.37
CA GLU A 22 15.86 -0.42 13.19
C GLU A 22 15.55 0.00 14.62
N TRP A 23 16.38 0.86 15.21
CA TRP A 23 16.13 1.44 16.53
C TRP A 23 14.82 2.26 16.53
N LEU A 24 14.63 3.16 15.56
CA LEU A 24 13.41 3.96 15.43
C LEU A 24 12.18 3.07 15.33
N CYS A 25 12.17 2.09 14.42
CA CYS A 25 11.06 1.15 14.25
C CYS A 25 10.74 0.39 15.55
N ALA A 26 11.78 -0.04 16.28
CA ALA A 26 11.59 -0.69 17.58
C ALA A 26 11.00 0.25 18.64
N GLN A 27 11.38 1.54 18.65
CA GLN A 27 10.78 2.53 19.54
C GLN A 27 9.32 2.77 19.20
N ILE A 28 8.97 2.96 17.92
CA ILE A 28 7.59 3.16 17.45
C ILE A 28 6.71 1.99 17.88
N ALA A 29 7.13 0.75 17.62
CA ALA A 29 6.37 -0.45 17.95
C ALA A 29 6.07 -0.59 19.45
N ARG A 30 6.96 -0.09 20.32
CA ARG A 30 6.83 -0.17 21.78
C ARG A 30 6.24 1.06 22.45
N ASN A 31 6.10 2.18 21.72
CA ASN A 31 5.65 3.44 22.30
C ASN A 31 4.14 3.44 22.54
N ARG A 32 3.75 3.07 23.78
CA ARG A 32 2.34 3.07 24.21
C ARG A 32 1.68 4.45 24.22
N PHE A 33 2.43 5.53 24.12
CA PHE A 33 1.91 6.90 24.08
C PHE A 33 1.59 7.38 22.66
N LEU A 34 2.05 6.68 21.62
CA LEU A 34 1.55 6.94 20.27
C LEU A 34 0.07 6.53 20.21
N PRO A 35 -0.81 7.43 19.72
CA PRO A 35 -2.23 7.16 19.68
C PRO A 35 -2.54 5.96 18.80
N VAL A 36 -3.59 5.22 19.14
CA VAL A 36 -4.19 4.19 18.29
C VAL A 36 -5.67 4.51 18.15
N PRO A 37 -6.29 4.22 17.01
CA PRO A 37 -7.72 4.43 16.86
C PRO A 37 -8.50 3.56 17.83
N PRO A 38 -9.68 3.99 18.29
CA PRO A 38 -10.55 3.18 19.10
C PRO A 38 -11.02 1.94 18.31
N PRO A 39 -11.35 0.83 18.99
CA PRO A 39 -11.72 -0.44 18.33
C PRO A 39 -12.84 -0.31 17.28
N GLU A 40 -13.77 0.62 17.49
CA GLU A 40 -14.92 0.88 16.62
C GLU A 40 -14.50 1.41 15.24
N LEU A 41 -13.30 1.98 15.13
CA LEU A 41 -12.72 2.47 13.88
C LEU A 41 -11.75 1.47 13.24
N HIS A 42 -11.59 0.26 13.77
CA HIS A 42 -10.67 -0.75 13.23
C HIS A 42 -11.30 -1.50 12.03
N PHE A 43 -11.34 -0.86 10.86
CA PHE A 43 -11.74 -1.50 9.60
C PHE A 43 -10.54 -1.93 8.72
N ILE A 44 -9.31 -1.76 9.19
CA ILE A 44 -8.05 -1.89 8.42
C ILE A 44 -7.29 -3.20 8.69
N GLY A 45 -7.96 -4.31 8.83
CA GLY A 45 -7.35 -5.61 9.08
C GLY A 45 -6.69 -5.73 10.47
N ASP A 46 -6.54 -6.98 10.90
CA ASP A 46 -6.05 -7.35 12.24
C ASP A 46 -4.56 -7.08 12.43
N GLY A 47 -4.14 -7.16 13.71
CA GLY A 47 -2.75 -7.08 14.12
C GLY A 47 -2.42 -5.85 14.97
N ASP A 48 -1.20 -5.82 15.51
CA ASP A 48 -0.74 -4.68 16.30
C ASP A 48 -0.51 -3.44 15.43
N PHE A 49 -1.28 -2.40 15.68
CA PHE A 49 -1.32 -1.17 14.89
C PHE A 49 0.06 -0.50 14.76
N ARG A 50 0.80 -0.41 15.88
CA ARG A 50 2.12 0.23 15.92
C ARG A 50 3.20 -0.65 15.30
N ALA A 51 3.16 -1.95 15.58
CA ALA A 51 4.14 -2.89 15.06
C ALA A 51 4.05 -3.00 13.53
N ILE A 52 2.83 -3.10 12.97
CA ILE A 52 2.61 -3.11 11.51
C ILE A 52 3.05 -1.78 10.90
N GLY A 53 2.68 -0.65 11.51
CA GLY A 53 3.12 0.66 11.01
C GLY A 53 4.64 0.80 11.00
N ALA A 54 5.33 0.35 12.03
CA ALA A 54 6.80 0.35 12.12
C ALA A 54 7.45 -0.59 11.09
N GLU A 55 6.84 -1.75 10.82
CA GLU A 55 7.27 -2.66 9.78
C GLU A 55 7.20 -2.00 8.40
N PHE A 56 6.06 -1.38 8.08
CA PHE A 56 5.90 -0.68 6.79
C PHE A 56 6.81 0.54 6.66
N LEU A 57 7.07 1.31 7.73
CA LEU A 57 8.09 2.37 7.70
C LEU A 57 9.45 1.81 7.26
N ARG A 58 9.86 0.67 7.82
CA ARG A 58 11.09 -0.02 7.40
C ARG A 58 11.06 -0.35 5.90
N HIS A 59 9.94 -0.84 5.39
CA HIS A 59 9.78 -1.15 3.97
C HIS A 59 9.81 0.10 3.09
N PHE A 60 9.13 1.16 3.48
CA PHE A 60 9.15 2.43 2.73
C PHE A 60 10.57 2.97 2.58
N VAL A 61 11.37 2.93 3.65
CA VAL A 61 12.75 3.41 3.61
C VAL A 61 13.66 2.46 2.84
N ARG A 62 13.65 1.17 3.18
CA ARG A 62 14.62 0.20 2.63
C ARG A 62 14.32 -0.25 1.22
N LEU A 63 13.05 -0.43 0.90
CA LEU A 63 12.60 -0.89 -0.41
C LEU A 63 12.20 0.28 -1.30
N GLY A 64 11.39 1.18 -0.77
CA GLY A 64 10.85 2.33 -1.47
C GLY A 64 11.87 3.44 -1.68
N GLY A 65 12.89 3.55 -0.83
CA GLY A 65 13.84 4.67 -0.85
C GLY A 65 13.23 5.97 -0.31
N LEU A 66 12.26 5.86 0.60
CA LEU A 66 11.69 7.03 1.29
C LEU A 66 12.78 7.77 2.06
N ARG A 67 12.79 9.10 1.96
CA ARG A 67 13.70 9.98 2.68
C ARG A 67 12.93 10.94 3.60
N PRO A 68 13.57 11.45 4.67
CA PRO A 68 12.93 12.38 5.60
C PRO A 68 12.38 13.65 4.95
N ASP A 69 13.06 14.19 3.94
CA ASP A 69 12.71 15.43 3.23
C ASP A 69 11.61 15.27 2.17
N HIS A 70 11.11 14.07 1.94
CA HIS A 70 10.10 13.79 0.92
C HIS A 70 8.73 14.40 1.27
N LYS A 71 8.04 14.86 0.23
CA LYS A 71 6.61 15.09 0.26
C LYS A 71 5.87 13.80 -0.10
N VAL A 72 5.08 13.29 0.86
CA VAL A 72 4.42 11.99 0.78
C VAL A 72 2.92 12.16 0.56
N LEU A 73 2.34 11.33 -0.30
CA LEU A 73 0.90 11.11 -0.42
C LEU A 73 0.59 9.64 -0.07
N GLU A 74 -0.33 9.42 0.84
CA GLU A 74 -0.89 8.09 1.07
C GLU A 74 -2.33 8.04 0.57
N ILE A 75 -2.60 7.17 -0.39
CA ILE A 75 -3.93 6.88 -0.92
C ILE A 75 -4.46 5.66 -0.16
N GLY A 76 -5.63 5.80 0.46
CA GLY A 76 -6.17 4.78 1.37
C GLY A 76 -5.47 4.81 2.73
N CYS A 77 -5.35 6.00 3.36
CA CYS A 77 -4.66 6.13 4.64
C CYS A 77 -5.45 5.54 5.83
N GLY A 78 -6.71 5.18 5.64
CA GLY A 78 -7.57 4.58 6.65
C GLY A 78 -7.61 5.41 7.93
N VAL A 79 -7.24 4.76 9.03
CA VAL A 79 -7.12 5.39 10.36
C VAL A 79 -5.65 5.74 10.71
N GLY A 80 -4.82 6.02 9.71
CA GLY A 80 -3.47 6.54 9.90
C GLY A 80 -2.43 5.54 10.38
N ARG A 81 -2.61 4.23 10.11
CA ARG A 81 -1.65 3.19 10.55
C ARG A 81 -0.25 3.41 9.98
N MET A 82 -0.15 3.88 8.73
CA MET A 82 1.12 4.21 8.11
C MET A 82 1.53 5.67 8.38
N ALA A 83 0.56 6.58 8.52
CA ALA A 83 0.82 7.98 8.86
C ALA A 83 1.55 8.14 10.20
N LEU A 84 1.11 7.41 11.22
CA LEU A 84 1.63 7.54 12.57
C LEU A 84 3.15 7.30 12.69
N PRO A 85 3.74 6.18 12.19
CA PRO A 85 5.18 6.01 12.19
C PRO A 85 5.91 7.04 11.32
N LEU A 86 5.29 7.54 10.25
CA LEU A 86 5.87 8.56 9.39
C LEU A 86 6.02 9.91 10.12
N THR A 87 5.19 10.23 11.12
CA THR A 87 5.37 11.42 11.97
C THR A 87 6.71 11.43 12.72
N GLN A 88 7.31 10.26 12.92
CA GLN A 88 8.58 10.08 13.63
C GLN A 88 9.78 10.04 12.68
N TYR A 89 9.54 10.09 11.38
CA TYR A 89 10.57 9.93 10.36
C TYR A 89 10.66 11.12 9.39
N LEU A 90 9.53 11.73 9.01
CA LEU A 90 9.50 12.78 8.00
C LEU A 90 9.78 14.15 8.60
N ASP A 91 10.67 14.89 7.94
CA ASP A 91 10.83 16.35 8.09
C ASP A 91 10.05 17.11 6.99
N GLY A 92 9.61 16.40 5.96
CA GLY A 92 8.79 16.91 4.86
C GLY A 92 7.32 17.02 5.23
N SER A 93 6.45 16.85 4.24
CA SER A 93 4.99 16.91 4.45
C SER A 93 4.30 15.62 4.03
N TYR A 94 3.14 15.40 4.62
CA TYR A 94 2.30 14.24 4.36
C TYR A 94 0.86 14.66 4.09
N ASP A 95 0.29 14.13 3.01
CA ASP A 95 -1.12 14.20 2.72
C ASP A 95 -1.68 12.76 2.70
N GLY A 96 -2.64 12.44 3.56
CA GLY A 96 -3.40 11.19 3.56
C GLY A 96 -4.77 11.41 2.94
N ILE A 97 -5.23 10.51 2.08
CA ILE A 97 -6.57 10.57 1.51
C ILE A 97 -7.26 9.22 1.65
N ASP A 98 -8.55 9.23 2.01
CA ASP A 98 -9.35 8.02 2.19
C ASP A 98 -10.82 8.27 1.85
N ILE A 99 -11.53 7.20 1.52
CA ILE A 99 -12.98 7.21 1.24
C ILE A 99 -13.81 7.03 2.52
N VAL A 100 -13.21 6.60 3.63
CA VAL A 100 -13.90 6.41 4.92
C VAL A 100 -13.77 7.66 5.77
N LEU A 101 -14.85 8.44 5.81
CA LEU A 101 -14.88 9.76 6.47
C LEU A 101 -14.49 9.72 7.96
N ASP A 102 -14.92 8.70 8.69
CA ASP A 102 -14.66 8.62 10.14
C ASP A 102 -13.17 8.34 10.43
N GLY A 103 -12.48 7.57 9.59
CA GLY A 103 -11.03 7.42 9.64
C GLY A 103 -10.31 8.76 9.45
N ILE A 104 -10.72 9.53 8.45
CA ILE A 104 -10.18 10.87 8.18
C ILE A 104 -10.41 11.82 9.35
N ARG A 105 -11.61 11.85 9.93
CA ARG A 105 -11.93 12.67 11.10
C ARG A 105 -11.04 12.34 12.29
N TRP A 106 -10.84 11.05 12.54
CA TRP A 106 -9.95 10.60 13.62
C TRP A 106 -8.51 11.05 13.39
N CYS A 107 -7.97 10.82 12.19
CA CYS A 107 -6.62 11.24 11.84
C CYS A 107 -6.43 12.76 11.97
N ALA A 108 -7.35 13.54 11.42
CA ALA A 108 -7.29 15.00 11.45
C ALA A 108 -7.40 15.56 12.87
N SER A 109 -8.20 14.96 13.75
CA SER A 109 -8.35 15.40 15.14
C SER A 109 -7.23 14.92 16.06
N THR A 110 -6.57 13.82 15.73
CA THR A 110 -5.58 13.17 16.61
C THR A 110 -4.14 13.44 16.17
N ILE A 111 -3.85 13.38 14.88
CA ILE A 111 -2.48 13.48 14.35
C ILE A 111 -2.14 14.92 13.99
N THR A 112 -2.97 15.61 13.20
CA THR A 112 -2.70 16.96 12.70
C THR A 112 -2.40 17.99 13.80
N PRO A 113 -3.06 18.01 14.98
CA PRO A 113 -2.74 18.99 16.02
C PRO A 113 -1.32 18.92 16.56
N ALA A 114 -0.74 17.71 16.59
CA ALA A 114 0.65 17.49 17.02
C ALA A 114 1.65 17.58 15.85
N TYR A 115 1.19 17.31 14.63
CA TYR A 115 2.00 17.28 13.41
C TYR A 115 1.28 18.04 12.28
N PRO A 116 1.35 19.40 12.24
CA PRO A 116 0.57 20.24 11.30
C PRO A 116 0.87 19.99 9.81
N GLU A 117 2.03 19.42 9.51
CA GLU A 117 2.39 19.04 8.13
C GLU A 117 1.77 17.71 7.69
N PHE A 118 1.05 17.02 8.58
CA PHE A 118 0.26 15.82 8.29
C PHE A 118 -1.20 16.23 8.14
N ARG A 119 -1.71 16.20 6.90
CA ARG A 119 -3.07 16.60 6.53
C ARG A 119 -3.85 15.42 6.02
N PHE A 120 -5.15 15.40 6.30
CA PHE A 120 -6.03 14.28 5.94
C PHE A 120 -7.24 14.80 5.16
N HIS A 121 -7.54 14.12 4.05
CA HIS A 121 -8.53 14.54 3.07
C HIS A 121 -9.54 13.41 2.83
N HIS A 122 -10.83 13.72 2.86
CA HIS A 122 -11.88 12.80 2.47
C HIS A 122 -12.14 12.92 0.96
N LEU A 123 -12.17 11.79 0.26
CA LEU A 123 -12.58 11.70 -1.14
C LEU A 123 -13.75 10.73 -1.24
N ASP A 124 -14.94 11.24 -1.52
CA ASP A 124 -16.21 10.50 -1.47
C ASP A 124 -16.42 9.59 -2.69
N VAL A 125 -15.47 8.64 -2.88
CA VAL A 125 -15.49 7.65 -3.97
C VAL A 125 -16.31 6.43 -3.55
N ALA A 126 -17.17 5.98 -4.44
CA ALA A 126 -17.96 4.77 -4.27
C ALA A 126 -17.07 3.52 -4.26
N ASN A 127 -17.28 2.67 -3.26
CA ASN A 127 -16.65 1.35 -3.16
C ASN A 127 -17.58 0.41 -2.43
N GLY A 128 -17.91 -0.73 -3.02
CA GLY A 128 -18.90 -1.65 -2.49
C GLY A 128 -18.63 -2.21 -1.09
N LEU A 129 -17.39 -2.10 -0.58
CA LEU A 129 -17.04 -2.56 0.75
C LEU A 129 -16.93 -1.41 1.76
N TYR A 130 -16.26 -0.31 1.40
CA TYR A 130 -15.86 0.73 2.35
C TYR A 130 -16.71 2.00 2.29
N ASN A 131 -17.33 2.30 1.14
CA ASN A 131 -18.16 3.48 0.93
C ASN A 131 -19.22 3.23 -0.16
N PRO A 132 -20.22 2.37 0.10
CA PRO A 132 -21.21 1.98 -0.92
C PRO A 132 -22.06 3.13 -1.42
N ASP A 133 -22.24 4.18 -0.62
CA ASP A 133 -23.03 5.37 -0.94
C ASP A 133 -22.18 6.55 -1.46
N GLY A 134 -20.92 6.28 -1.84
CA GLY A 134 -20.01 7.29 -2.38
C GLY A 134 -20.55 7.93 -3.66
N ARG A 135 -20.32 9.23 -3.83
CA ARG A 135 -20.88 10.03 -4.94
C ARG A 135 -20.00 10.10 -6.17
N ILE A 136 -18.74 9.69 -6.06
CA ILE A 136 -17.76 9.73 -7.16
C ILE A 136 -17.50 8.31 -7.60
N GLU A 137 -17.70 7.99 -8.87
CA GLU A 137 -17.34 6.70 -9.43
C GLU A 137 -15.82 6.53 -9.45
N GLY A 138 -15.30 5.35 -9.04
CA GLY A 138 -13.87 5.10 -8.94
C GLY A 138 -13.12 5.33 -10.24
N GLU A 139 -13.69 4.91 -11.37
CA GLU A 139 -13.12 5.06 -12.72
C GLU A 139 -12.99 6.53 -13.20
N THR A 140 -13.69 7.46 -12.54
CA THR A 140 -13.63 8.91 -12.85
C THR A 140 -12.98 9.73 -11.74
N ALA A 141 -12.63 9.11 -10.62
CA ALA A 141 -12.07 9.77 -9.46
C ALA A 141 -10.79 10.55 -9.83
N THR A 142 -10.69 11.77 -9.32
CA THR A 142 -9.50 12.61 -9.51
C THR A 142 -9.00 13.04 -8.13
N LEU A 143 -7.71 12.82 -7.88
CA LEU A 143 -7.10 13.25 -6.63
C LEU A 143 -7.01 14.78 -6.59
N PRO A 144 -7.39 15.45 -5.46
CA PRO A 144 -7.45 16.91 -5.37
C PRO A 144 -6.06 17.55 -5.20
N PHE A 145 -5.05 16.98 -5.84
CA PHE A 145 -3.66 17.40 -5.75
C PHE A 145 -3.10 17.80 -7.11
N LYS A 146 -2.11 18.70 -7.10
CA LYS A 146 -1.43 19.15 -8.31
C LYS A 146 -0.59 18.04 -8.94
N ALA A 147 -0.39 18.11 -10.24
CA ALA A 147 0.56 17.26 -10.95
C ALA A 147 1.99 17.48 -10.42
N ALA A 148 2.81 16.44 -10.43
CA ALA A 148 4.21 16.47 -10.01
C ALA A 148 4.42 17.12 -8.62
N ALA A 149 3.54 16.81 -7.66
CA ALA A 149 3.58 17.41 -6.34
C ALA A 149 4.32 16.55 -5.31
N TYR A 150 4.39 15.23 -5.51
CA TYR A 150 4.87 14.28 -4.50
C TYR A 150 6.14 13.56 -4.93
N ASP A 151 7.04 13.35 -3.96
CA ASP A 151 8.26 12.55 -4.12
C ASP A 151 7.96 11.07 -3.93
N PHE A 152 6.98 10.76 -3.07
CA PHE A 152 6.65 9.39 -2.69
C PHE A 152 5.14 9.22 -2.53
N VAL A 153 4.58 8.17 -3.13
CA VAL A 153 3.16 7.79 -3.02
C VAL A 153 3.06 6.41 -2.37
N ILE A 154 2.11 6.23 -1.46
CA ILE A 154 1.88 4.98 -0.72
C ILE A 154 0.46 4.49 -1.02
N LEU A 155 0.33 3.20 -1.35
CA LEU A 155 -0.94 2.46 -1.40
C LEU A 155 -0.76 1.11 -0.69
N THR A 156 -1.15 1.03 0.56
CA THR A 156 -1.10 -0.24 1.31
C THR A 156 -2.47 -0.90 1.30
N SER A 157 -2.58 -2.04 0.60
CA SER A 157 -3.83 -2.83 0.49
C SER A 157 -5.01 -2.08 -0.14
N VAL A 158 -4.76 -1.12 -1.04
CA VAL A 158 -5.81 -0.36 -1.74
C VAL A 158 -6.21 -1.06 -3.05
N ILE A 159 -5.22 -1.36 -3.90
CA ILE A 159 -5.46 -2.06 -5.19
C ILE A 159 -6.14 -3.41 -4.98
N THR A 160 -5.98 -4.01 -3.81
CA THR A 160 -6.67 -5.26 -3.42
C THR A 160 -8.19 -5.13 -3.27
N HIS A 161 -8.74 -3.92 -3.35
CA HIS A 161 -10.17 -3.61 -3.23
C HIS A 161 -10.72 -2.82 -4.42
N LEU A 162 -9.92 -2.68 -5.48
CA LEU A 162 -10.29 -1.97 -6.69
C LEU A 162 -10.49 -2.94 -7.85
N ARG A 163 -11.48 -2.65 -8.70
CA ARG A 163 -11.69 -3.34 -9.97
C ARG A 163 -10.78 -2.72 -11.04
N THR A 164 -10.68 -3.36 -12.18
CA THR A 164 -9.75 -2.98 -13.26
C THR A 164 -9.90 -1.52 -13.68
N ALA A 165 -11.12 -1.02 -13.89
CA ALA A 165 -11.36 0.36 -14.32
C ALA A 165 -10.87 1.38 -13.27
N ASP A 166 -11.17 1.13 -11.99
CA ASP A 166 -10.70 1.96 -10.88
C ASP A 166 -9.17 1.92 -10.77
N THR A 167 -8.58 0.72 -10.84
CA THR A 167 -7.12 0.52 -10.78
C THR A 167 -6.41 1.26 -11.90
N GLU A 168 -6.96 1.26 -13.10
CA GLU A 168 -6.44 2.02 -14.24
C GLU A 168 -6.49 3.53 -13.98
N ARG A 169 -7.61 4.02 -13.46
CA ARG A 169 -7.75 5.42 -13.10
C ARG A 169 -6.74 5.83 -12.02
N TYR A 170 -6.58 5.01 -10.99
CA TYR A 170 -5.59 5.27 -9.94
C TYR A 170 -4.15 5.23 -10.48
N ALA A 171 -3.83 4.32 -11.41
CA ALA A 171 -2.51 4.30 -12.06
C ALA A 171 -2.21 5.62 -12.78
N ALA A 172 -3.19 6.17 -13.53
CA ALA A 172 -3.07 7.47 -14.20
C ALA A 172 -2.88 8.62 -13.18
N GLU A 173 -3.66 8.63 -12.09
CA GLU A 173 -3.58 9.66 -11.06
C GLU A 173 -2.26 9.59 -10.26
N ILE A 174 -1.79 8.39 -9.91
CA ILE A 174 -0.47 8.19 -9.29
C ILE A 174 0.63 8.77 -10.19
N ALA A 175 0.59 8.43 -11.48
CA ALA A 175 1.54 8.96 -12.45
C ALA A 175 1.44 10.49 -12.56
N ARG A 176 0.25 11.07 -12.50
CA ARG A 176 0.04 12.52 -12.56
C ARG A 176 0.62 13.24 -11.36
N VAL A 177 0.36 12.75 -10.14
CA VAL A 177 0.76 13.45 -8.91
C VAL A 177 2.22 13.25 -8.53
N LEU A 178 2.86 12.15 -8.96
CA LEU A 178 4.28 11.91 -8.76
C LEU A 178 5.14 12.89 -9.57
N LYS A 179 6.22 13.36 -8.96
CA LYS A 179 7.32 14.04 -9.66
C LYS A 179 8.05 13.04 -10.58
N PRO A 180 8.72 13.50 -11.64
CA PRO A 180 9.68 12.67 -12.35
C PRO A 180 10.73 12.09 -11.40
N GLY A 181 11.02 10.80 -11.48
CA GLY A 181 11.88 10.08 -10.52
C GLY A 181 11.24 9.79 -9.16
N GLY A 182 10.01 10.27 -8.91
CA GLY A 182 9.25 9.94 -7.71
C GLY A 182 8.80 8.48 -7.72
N ARG A 183 8.56 7.90 -6.53
CA ARG A 183 8.26 6.49 -6.37
C ARG A 183 6.89 6.25 -5.76
N CYS A 184 6.28 5.13 -6.16
CA CYS A 184 5.07 4.61 -5.57
C CYS A 184 5.34 3.25 -4.92
N PHE A 185 4.96 3.10 -3.65
CA PHE A 185 5.03 1.85 -2.92
C PHE A 185 3.63 1.26 -2.78
N LEU A 186 3.45 0.00 -3.19
CA LEU A 186 2.18 -0.70 -3.13
C LEU A 186 2.33 -2.03 -2.38
N SER A 187 1.31 -2.40 -1.60
CA SER A 187 1.09 -3.79 -1.20
C SER A 187 -0.19 -4.31 -1.86
N LEU A 188 -0.12 -5.50 -2.47
CA LEU A 188 -1.18 -6.03 -3.33
C LEU A 188 -1.04 -7.55 -3.52
N PHE A 189 -1.93 -8.16 -4.30
CA PHE A 189 -1.88 -9.57 -4.68
C PHE A 189 -1.58 -9.71 -6.18
N LEU A 190 -0.41 -10.28 -6.52
CA LEU A 190 0.04 -10.47 -7.90
C LEU A 190 0.13 -11.98 -8.24
N ALA A 191 -0.71 -12.40 -9.15
CA ALA A 191 -0.84 -13.81 -9.53
C ALA A 191 0.14 -14.20 -10.66
N ASP A 192 1.37 -14.52 -10.29
CA ASP A 192 2.29 -15.24 -11.17
C ASP A 192 2.02 -16.75 -11.21
N ALA A 193 2.81 -17.51 -11.95
CA ALA A 193 2.64 -18.97 -12.09
C ALA A 193 2.65 -19.70 -10.73
N THR A 194 3.49 -19.29 -9.78
CA THR A 194 3.56 -19.90 -8.45
C THR A 194 2.32 -19.58 -7.62
N ALA A 195 1.85 -18.34 -7.66
CA ALA A 195 0.63 -17.94 -6.97
C ALA A 195 -0.61 -18.64 -7.54
N ARG A 196 -0.70 -18.75 -8.88
CA ARG A 196 -1.77 -19.53 -9.54
C ARG A 196 -1.76 -21.01 -9.16
N ALA A 197 -0.58 -21.62 -8.99
CA ALA A 197 -0.48 -22.98 -8.46
C ALA A 197 -1.02 -23.08 -7.02
N GLY A 198 -0.79 -22.08 -6.17
CA GLY A 198 -1.36 -22.00 -4.83
C GLY A 198 -2.88 -21.85 -4.83
N ILE A 199 -3.41 -21.02 -5.72
CA ILE A 199 -4.86 -20.86 -5.91
C ILE A 199 -5.48 -22.20 -6.34
N ALA A 200 -4.91 -22.85 -7.34
CA ALA A 200 -5.40 -24.16 -7.83
C ALA A 200 -5.35 -25.26 -6.75
N LYS A 201 -4.38 -25.23 -5.85
CA LYS A 201 -4.27 -26.16 -4.70
C LYS A 201 -5.17 -25.78 -3.51
N GLY A 202 -5.81 -24.61 -3.53
CA GLY A 202 -6.62 -24.10 -2.42
C GLY A 202 -5.81 -23.62 -1.20
N THR A 203 -4.52 -23.35 -1.37
CA THR A 203 -3.63 -22.86 -0.28
C THR A 203 -3.59 -21.33 -0.18
N ALA A 204 -4.03 -20.61 -1.22
CA ALA A 204 -4.06 -19.15 -1.21
C ALA A 204 -5.05 -18.60 -0.17
N ARG A 205 -4.66 -17.48 0.43
CA ARG A 205 -5.50 -16.68 1.33
C ARG A 205 -5.35 -15.21 0.95
N PRO A 206 -6.45 -14.50 0.60
CA PRO A 206 -7.83 -15.01 0.37
C PRO A 206 -7.94 -16.12 -0.67
N PRO A 207 -9.07 -16.87 -0.68
CA PRO A 207 -9.28 -17.99 -1.60
C PRO A 207 -9.71 -17.50 -2.99
N PHE A 208 -8.81 -16.89 -3.71
CA PHE A 208 -9.06 -16.32 -5.04
C PHE A 208 -9.59 -17.37 -6.05
N ARG A 209 -10.43 -16.90 -6.96
CA ARG A 209 -11.00 -17.66 -8.08
C ARG A 209 -10.82 -16.88 -9.37
N ASP A 210 -10.58 -17.60 -10.47
CA ASP A 210 -10.62 -16.99 -11.79
C ASP A 210 -12.06 -16.55 -12.11
N VAL A 211 -12.18 -15.33 -12.60
CA VAL A 211 -13.43 -14.80 -13.17
C VAL A 211 -13.14 -14.38 -14.61
N PRO A 212 -14.16 -14.19 -15.47
CA PRO A 212 -13.93 -13.66 -16.81
C PRO A 212 -13.18 -12.33 -16.76
N GLY A 213 -12.03 -12.26 -17.44
CA GLY A 213 -11.19 -11.05 -17.49
C GLY A 213 -9.77 -11.28 -16.95
N VAL A 214 -9.22 -10.29 -16.31
CA VAL A 214 -7.81 -10.21 -15.86
C VAL A 214 -7.67 -10.20 -14.33
N GLU A 215 -8.77 -10.16 -13.64
CA GLU A 215 -8.88 -10.15 -12.19
C GLU A 215 -9.07 -11.58 -11.67
N LEU A 216 -8.68 -11.78 -10.40
CA LEU A 216 -9.06 -12.93 -9.61
C LEU A 216 -9.77 -12.39 -8.37
N LEU A 217 -10.94 -12.89 -8.06
CA LEU A 217 -11.76 -12.42 -6.95
C LEU A 217 -11.80 -13.45 -5.83
N ALA A 218 -11.68 -13.00 -4.59
CA ALA A 218 -11.88 -13.88 -3.44
C ALA A 218 -13.36 -14.22 -3.26
N ASP A 219 -14.23 -13.24 -3.52
CA ASP A 219 -15.69 -13.37 -3.49
C ASP A 219 -16.31 -12.67 -4.71
N PRO A 220 -16.82 -13.41 -5.69
CA PRO A 220 -17.49 -12.82 -6.86
C PRO A 220 -18.79 -12.09 -6.54
N GLU A 221 -19.46 -12.38 -5.43
CA GLU A 221 -20.68 -11.68 -5.00
C GLU A 221 -20.34 -10.32 -4.36
N HIS A 222 -19.14 -10.24 -3.75
CA HIS A 222 -18.60 -9.01 -3.16
C HIS A 222 -17.22 -8.69 -3.78
N PRO A 223 -17.16 -8.24 -5.03
CA PRO A 223 -15.93 -8.16 -5.81
C PRO A 223 -14.84 -7.24 -5.22
N ASN A 224 -15.24 -6.27 -4.38
CA ASN A 224 -14.29 -5.41 -3.66
C ASN A 224 -13.74 -6.04 -2.35
N ALA A 225 -14.17 -7.25 -1.98
CA ALA A 225 -13.68 -7.90 -0.76
C ALA A 225 -12.19 -8.24 -0.84
N ALA A 226 -11.73 -8.84 -1.92
CA ALA A 226 -10.32 -8.92 -2.27
C ALA A 226 -10.14 -9.24 -3.77
N VAL A 227 -9.23 -8.50 -4.39
CA VAL A 227 -8.87 -8.61 -5.81
C VAL A 227 -7.38 -8.92 -5.93
N ALA A 228 -7.06 -9.93 -6.73
CA ALA A 228 -5.70 -10.17 -7.21
C ALA A 228 -5.65 -9.95 -8.73
N TYR A 229 -4.50 -9.60 -9.25
CA TYR A 229 -4.30 -9.34 -10.66
C TYR A 229 -3.26 -10.28 -11.26
N ASP A 230 -3.44 -10.62 -12.54
CA ASP A 230 -2.35 -11.17 -13.33
C ASP A 230 -1.14 -10.22 -13.31
N ASP A 231 0.02 -10.79 -13.08
CA ASP A 231 1.27 -10.04 -12.86
C ASP A 231 1.64 -9.18 -14.08
N ALA A 232 1.67 -9.81 -15.26
CA ALA A 232 2.08 -9.13 -16.49
C ALA A 232 1.05 -8.07 -16.90
N PHE A 233 -0.23 -8.36 -16.70
CA PHE A 233 -1.31 -7.42 -16.99
C PHE A 233 -1.15 -6.14 -16.15
N LEU A 234 -1.11 -6.26 -14.83
CA LEU A 234 -1.08 -5.09 -13.96
C LEU A 234 0.19 -4.25 -14.14
N LEU A 235 1.36 -4.90 -14.25
CA LEU A 235 2.62 -4.19 -14.52
C LEU A 235 2.59 -3.48 -15.88
N GLY A 236 1.96 -4.08 -16.90
CA GLY A 236 1.73 -3.46 -18.19
C GLY A 236 0.86 -2.20 -18.12
N ARG A 237 -0.19 -2.23 -17.26
CA ARG A 237 -1.07 -1.05 -17.06
C ARG A 237 -0.30 0.10 -16.40
N PHE A 238 0.46 -0.16 -15.35
CA PHE A 238 1.32 0.86 -14.73
C PHE A 238 2.36 1.41 -15.72
N ALA A 239 2.97 0.53 -16.52
CA ALA A 239 3.96 0.93 -17.53
C ALA A 239 3.37 1.84 -18.61
N ALA A 240 2.10 1.65 -19.00
CA ALA A 240 1.40 2.52 -19.95
C ALA A 240 1.28 3.97 -19.45
N HIS A 241 1.30 4.18 -18.15
CA HIS A 241 1.30 5.50 -17.50
C HIS A 241 2.72 5.98 -17.09
N GLY A 242 3.79 5.32 -17.59
CA GLY A 242 5.17 5.70 -17.31
C GLY A 242 5.67 5.28 -15.92
N LEU A 243 4.94 4.42 -15.22
CA LEU A 243 5.32 3.85 -13.93
C LEU A 243 5.96 2.47 -14.14
N ARG A 244 7.23 2.31 -13.83
CA ARG A 244 7.97 1.07 -14.05
C ARG A 244 8.52 0.51 -12.73
N PRO A 245 8.60 -0.82 -12.56
CA PRO A 245 9.21 -1.39 -11.38
C PRO A 245 10.64 -0.85 -11.17
N ALA A 246 10.88 -0.21 -10.04
CA ALA A 246 12.21 0.26 -9.62
C ALA A 246 13.09 -0.89 -9.14
N ARG A 247 12.49 -2.05 -8.87
CA ARG A 247 13.13 -3.28 -8.42
C ARG A 247 12.24 -4.48 -8.68
N ALA A 248 12.76 -5.68 -8.53
CA ALA A 248 11.97 -6.91 -8.58
C ALA A 248 10.88 -6.88 -7.48
N VAL A 249 9.68 -7.40 -7.83
CA VAL A 249 8.58 -7.56 -6.87
C VAL A 249 9.02 -8.43 -5.70
N MET A 250 8.79 -7.98 -4.48
CA MET A 250 8.95 -8.81 -3.29
C MET A 250 7.68 -9.60 -3.06
N ARG A 251 7.78 -10.90 -3.27
CA ARG A 251 6.63 -11.80 -3.18
C ARG A 251 6.24 -12.07 -1.74
N GLY A 252 4.93 -12.01 -1.48
CA GLY A 252 4.32 -12.37 -0.21
C GLY A 252 4.03 -13.87 -0.08
N HIS A 253 3.60 -14.28 1.12
CA HIS A 253 3.23 -15.68 1.38
C HIS A 253 1.72 -15.97 1.18
N TRP A 254 0.92 -15.01 0.75
CA TRP A 254 -0.53 -15.13 0.58
C TRP A 254 -0.99 -16.32 -0.27
N SER A 255 -0.17 -16.73 -1.24
CA SER A 255 -0.48 -17.90 -2.10
C SER A 255 -0.29 -19.25 -1.41
N GLY A 256 0.36 -19.29 -0.24
CA GLY A 256 0.69 -20.52 0.48
C GLY A 256 1.76 -21.37 -0.22
N GLN A 257 2.46 -20.82 -1.22
CA GLN A 257 3.50 -21.51 -1.99
C GLN A 257 4.88 -20.91 -1.81
N ARG A 258 5.00 -19.89 -0.93
CA ARG A 258 6.25 -19.19 -0.64
C ARG A 258 6.41 -18.95 0.85
N GLU A 259 7.65 -18.99 1.31
CA GLU A 259 8.03 -18.44 2.60
C GLU A 259 8.46 -16.99 2.39
N ALA A 260 7.80 -16.05 3.05
CA ALA A 260 8.08 -14.64 2.98
C ALA A 260 7.73 -13.94 4.31
N GLU A 261 8.37 -12.80 4.57
CA GLU A 261 8.06 -11.99 5.75
C GLU A 261 6.70 -11.33 5.62
N ASN A 262 6.35 -10.84 4.41
CA ASN A 262 5.10 -10.13 4.16
C ASN A 262 3.99 -11.07 3.71
N PHE A 263 2.77 -10.75 4.11
CA PHE A 263 1.59 -11.45 3.62
C PHE A 263 1.33 -11.13 2.14
N GLN A 264 1.19 -9.85 1.80
CA GLN A 264 0.99 -9.38 0.42
C GLN A 264 2.32 -9.22 -0.32
N ASP A 265 2.26 -9.17 -1.65
CA ASP A 265 3.39 -8.77 -2.48
C ASP A 265 3.67 -7.27 -2.28
N LEU A 266 4.96 -6.89 -2.31
CA LEU A 266 5.37 -5.49 -2.26
C LEU A 266 5.97 -5.08 -3.60
N LEU A 267 5.42 -4.01 -4.17
CA LEU A 267 5.82 -3.45 -5.46
C LEU A 267 6.27 -2.01 -5.28
N VAL A 268 7.42 -1.67 -5.81
CA VAL A 268 7.91 -0.30 -5.90
C VAL A 268 7.99 0.10 -7.35
N LEU A 269 7.22 1.11 -7.71
CA LEU A 269 7.23 1.73 -9.03
C LEU A 269 7.98 3.06 -8.98
N GLU A 270 8.65 3.40 -10.08
CA GLU A 270 9.28 4.72 -10.28
C GLU A 270 8.69 5.36 -11.52
N LYS A 271 8.36 6.65 -11.42
CA LYS A 271 7.93 7.45 -12.57
C LYS A 271 9.14 7.82 -13.39
N GLY A 272 9.13 7.41 -14.67
CA GLY A 272 10.17 7.78 -15.62
C GLY A 272 10.39 9.30 -15.69
N ALA A 273 11.62 9.72 -16.01
CA ALA A 273 11.86 11.10 -16.42
C ALA A 273 11.00 11.41 -17.65
N VAL A 274 10.42 12.61 -17.68
CA VAL A 274 9.83 13.13 -18.94
C VAL A 274 10.99 13.37 -19.88
N PRO A 275 10.98 12.80 -21.11
CA PRO A 275 12.04 13.01 -22.07
C PRO A 275 12.17 14.49 -22.48
#